data_0ab53327f40de15fb994cc0f982d4336
#
_entry.id   0ab53327f40de15fb994cc0f982d4336
#
_cell.length_a   1.000
_cell.length_b   1.000
_cell.length_c   1.000
_cell.angle_alpha   90.00
_cell.angle_beta   90.00
_cell.angle_gamma   90.00
#
_symmetry.space_group_name_H-M   'P 1'
#
loop_
_entity.id
_entity.type
_entity.pdbx_description
1 polymer ?
#
loop_
_entity_poly.entity_id
_entity_poly.type
_entity_poly.pdbx_seq_one_letter_code
_entity_poly.pdbx_strand_id
1 'polypeptide(L)'
;MRFVLTILFLFSLLGDGMLFAQSKEALERKRQELTSDIKQIEKLIDNSLNKKRTLVTNLENLKFKIDLQKKLIINTNNQLNIIVDEIERNTIELNQLLKKQKKVKEDYASTILKSYKHKSKLNRIMFVFSANNFTQAYKRLQYYKQYVKYKDKQIQQIRLNTKLIDDILKELDEQKTQKQDLILANEKIKINLDKENLTQKNMIADIRSDEKRFINQIKIKQKQAQEIDKQIEKIIAEATARAKNKNLSEFNLTAEAKLISKKFNENKGKLPWPVEKGMIILRYGRQPHPIVKTTTIQSNGVRILTSKNQEVRSIFDGKVHSIIVSKNGSHAILIQHGIFFSVYKNLTEIYVKKGEIIETKQAIGKLNTNKSTGQTILNFSIFKDGLTQNPSAWIYKM
;
A
#
# COMPACT_ATOMS: atom_id res chain seq x y z
N MET A 1 -6.80 -5.79 43.86
CA MET A 1 -7.46 -6.37 42.70
C MET A 1 -8.28 -5.39 41.83
N ARG A 2 -8.89 -4.34 42.36
CA ARG A 2 -9.66 -3.36 41.57
C ARG A 2 -8.79 -2.42 40.71
N PHE A 3 -7.55 -2.13 41.09
CA PHE A 3 -6.64 -1.25 40.33
C PHE A 3 -6.01 -1.91 39.09
N VAL A 4 -5.84 -3.22 39.09
CA VAL A 4 -5.27 -3.98 37.97
C VAL A 4 -6.30 -4.15 36.83
N LEU A 5 -7.58 -4.28 37.17
CA LEU A 5 -8.66 -4.40 36.18
C LEU A 5 -8.91 -3.08 35.40
N THR A 6 -8.71 -1.92 36.06
CA THR A 6 -8.87 -0.61 35.40
C THR A 6 -7.72 -0.30 34.42
N ILE A 7 -6.51 -0.77 34.69
CA ILE A 7 -5.36 -0.60 33.78
C ILE A 7 -5.49 -1.54 32.55
N LEU A 8 -6.02 -2.75 32.73
CA LEU A 8 -6.26 -3.67 31.60
C LEU A 8 -7.37 -3.17 30.66
N PHE A 9 -8.39 -2.49 31.21
CA PHE A 9 -9.49 -1.92 30.39
C PHE A 9 -9.07 -0.64 29.64
N LEU A 10 -8.12 0.15 30.20
CA LEU A 10 -7.55 1.29 29.48
C LEU A 10 -6.61 0.86 28.34
N PHE A 11 -5.94 -0.29 28.45
CA PHE A 11 -5.05 -0.80 27.41
C PHE A 11 -5.80 -1.42 26.22
N SER A 12 -7.02 -1.95 26.44
CA SER A 12 -7.86 -2.47 25.36
C SER A 12 -8.50 -1.37 24.51
N LEU A 13 -8.83 -0.21 25.10
CA LEU A 13 -9.36 0.95 24.37
C LEU A 13 -8.31 1.68 23.51
N LEU A 14 -7.01 1.62 23.89
CA LEU A 14 -5.92 2.19 23.12
C LEU A 14 -5.47 1.29 21.94
N GLY A 15 -5.70 -0.02 22.05
CA GLY A 15 -5.34 -1.00 21.01
C GLY A 15 -6.19 -0.89 19.75
N ASP A 16 -7.48 -0.72 19.90
CA ASP A 16 -8.41 -0.66 18.77
C ASP A 16 -8.25 0.65 17.96
N GLY A 17 -8.04 1.77 18.64
CA GLY A 17 -7.78 3.07 17.98
C GLY A 17 -6.48 3.09 17.15
N MET A 18 -5.41 2.44 17.62
CA MET A 18 -4.15 2.34 16.89
C MET A 18 -4.25 1.42 15.66
N LEU A 19 -4.98 0.31 15.73
CA LEU A 19 -5.18 -0.60 14.61
C LEU A 19 -6.01 0.05 13.49
N PHE A 20 -7.03 0.84 13.83
CA PHE A 20 -7.84 1.58 12.85
C PHE A 20 -7.07 2.74 12.22
N ALA A 21 -6.29 3.49 12.98
CA ALA A 21 -5.44 4.57 12.45
C ALA A 21 -4.40 4.02 11.47
N GLN A 22 -3.75 2.90 11.78
CA GLN A 22 -2.82 2.22 10.88
C GLN A 22 -3.51 1.71 9.61
N SER A 23 -4.76 1.24 9.70
CA SER A 23 -5.55 0.79 8.54
C SER A 23 -5.92 1.97 7.64
N LYS A 24 -6.35 3.11 8.19
CA LYS A 24 -6.69 4.32 7.44
C LYS A 24 -5.49 4.89 6.70
N GLU A 25 -4.35 5.06 7.40
CA GLU A 25 -3.10 5.51 6.76
C GLU A 25 -2.59 4.55 5.68
N ALA A 26 -2.69 3.24 5.89
CA ALA A 26 -2.28 2.26 4.90
C ALA A 26 -3.13 2.34 3.63
N LEU A 27 -4.45 2.53 3.76
CA LEU A 27 -5.37 2.72 2.63
C LEU A 27 -5.10 4.06 1.92
N GLU A 28 -4.80 5.13 2.65
CA GLU A 28 -4.48 6.44 2.08
C GLU A 28 -3.16 6.41 1.28
N ARG A 29 -2.11 5.80 1.83
CA ARG A 29 -0.86 5.55 1.11
C ARG A 29 -1.09 4.73 -0.16
N LYS A 30 -1.93 3.69 -0.08
CA LYS A 30 -2.28 2.86 -1.23
C LYS A 30 -3.05 3.64 -2.29
N ARG A 31 -3.96 4.53 -1.89
CA ARG A 31 -4.68 5.43 -2.80
C ARG A 31 -3.73 6.38 -3.51
N GLN A 32 -2.79 7.01 -2.79
CA GLN A 32 -1.79 7.90 -3.38
C GLN A 32 -0.89 7.16 -4.38
N GLU A 33 -0.45 5.95 -4.04
CA GLU A 33 0.33 5.09 -4.94
C GLU A 33 -0.45 4.78 -6.23
N LEU A 34 -1.70 4.30 -6.13
CA LEU A 34 -2.55 4.00 -7.27
C LEU A 34 -2.83 5.23 -8.14
N THR A 35 -3.03 6.39 -7.51
CA THR A 35 -3.24 7.66 -8.25
C THR A 35 -1.98 8.09 -9.00
N SER A 36 -0.80 7.91 -8.39
CA SER A 36 0.49 8.16 -9.04
C SER A 36 0.70 7.24 -10.23
N ASP A 37 0.39 5.95 -10.07
CA ASP A 37 0.50 4.95 -11.13
C ASP A 37 -0.43 5.26 -12.31
N ILE A 38 -1.67 5.67 -12.04
CA ILE A 38 -2.62 6.12 -13.06
C ILE A 38 -2.06 7.31 -13.84
N LYS A 39 -1.53 8.35 -13.16
CA LYS A 39 -0.91 9.51 -13.82
C LYS A 39 0.29 9.12 -14.68
N GLN A 40 1.10 8.15 -14.26
CA GLN A 40 2.21 7.65 -15.08
C GLN A 40 1.70 6.97 -16.36
N ILE A 41 0.66 6.14 -16.25
CA ILE A 41 0.04 5.49 -17.40
C ILE A 41 -0.62 6.50 -18.33
N GLU A 42 -1.28 7.53 -17.81
CA GLU A 42 -1.84 8.62 -18.62
C GLU A 42 -0.78 9.32 -19.45
N LYS A 43 0.36 9.67 -18.84
CA LYS A 43 1.51 10.24 -19.59
C LYS A 43 2.05 9.28 -20.66
N LEU A 44 2.02 7.96 -20.41
CA LEU A 44 2.43 6.98 -21.40
C LEU A 44 1.43 6.88 -22.56
N ILE A 45 0.13 7.00 -22.29
CA ILE A 45 -0.93 7.03 -23.31
C ILE A 45 -0.80 8.30 -24.15
N ASP A 46 -0.66 9.48 -23.54
CA ASP A 46 -0.51 10.78 -24.22
C ASP A 46 0.73 10.83 -25.13
N ASN A 47 1.87 10.40 -24.59
CA ASN A 47 3.09 10.28 -25.41
C ASN A 47 2.94 9.28 -26.56
N SER A 48 1.92 8.39 -26.51
CA SER A 48 1.68 7.38 -27.53
C SER A 48 0.85 7.90 -28.69
N LEU A 49 -0.05 8.80 -28.45
CA LEU A 49 -0.86 9.42 -29.49
C LEU A 49 0.01 10.25 -30.49
N ASN A 50 1.13 10.79 -30.01
CA ASN A 50 2.07 11.61 -30.79
C ASN A 50 3.13 10.82 -31.61
N LYS A 51 3.22 9.50 -31.46
CA LYS A 51 4.16 8.65 -32.19
C LYS A 51 3.43 7.41 -32.72
N LYS A 52 3.53 7.09 -34.02
CA LYS A 52 2.96 5.92 -34.72
C LYS A 52 3.14 4.63 -33.93
N ARG A 53 2.26 4.37 -32.96
CA ARG A 53 2.30 3.18 -32.10
C ARG A 53 1.33 2.11 -32.56
N THR A 54 1.71 0.86 -32.30
CA THR A 54 0.81 -0.27 -32.57
C THR A 54 -0.41 -0.16 -31.65
N LEU A 55 -1.62 -0.26 -32.21
CA LEU A 55 -2.91 -0.34 -31.50
C LEU A 55 -2.86 -1.29 -30.28
N VAL A 56 -2.09 -2.38 -30.41
CA VAL A 56 -1.86 -3.37 -29.35
C VAL A 56 -1.25 -2.77 -28.09
N THR A 57 -0.24 -1.91 -28.22
CA THR A 57 0.41 -1.29 -27.05
C THR A 57 -0.52 -0.29 -26.34
N ASN A 58 -1.28 0.47 -27.13
CA ASN A 58 -2.25 1.41 -26.57
C ASN A 58 -3.34 0.67 -25.80
N LEU A 59 -3.81 -0.46 -26.32
CA LEU A 59 -4.79 -1.29 -25.66
C LEU A 59 -4.27 -1.94 -24.36
N GLU A 60 -2.99 -2.37 -24.35
CA GLU A 60 -2.33 -2.87 -23.13
C GLU A 60 -2.29 -1.79 -22.05
N ASN A 61 -1.87 -0.58 -22.40
CA ASN A 61 -1.82 0.54 -21.47
C ASN A 61 -3.21 0.90 -20.95
N LEU A 62 -4.21 0.96 -21.85
CA LEU A 62 -5.58 1.28 -21.47
C LEU A 62 -6.18 0.24 -20.54
N LYS A 63 -6.01 -1.06 -20.86
CA LYS A 63 -6.47 -2.16 -19.98
C LYS A 63 -5.86 -2.03 -18.59
N PHE A 64 -4.58 -1.73 -18.56
CA PHE A 64 -3.87 -1.58 -17.31
C PHE A 64 -4.37 -0.39 -16.48
N LYS A 65 -4.63 0.76 -17.11
CA LYS A 65 -5.25 1.93 -16.49
C LYS A 65 -6.63 1.57 -15.89
N ILE A 66 -7.45 0.85 -16.66
CA ILE A 66 -8.76 0.36 -16.22
C ILE A 66 -8.63 -0.52 -14.96
N ASP A 67 -7.67 -1.44 -14.93
CA ASP A 67 -7.45 -2.32 -13.78
C ASP A 67 -6.99 -1.55 -12.53
N LEU A 68 -6.18 -0.51 -12.70
CA LEU A 68 -5.80 0.39 -11.61
C LEU A 68 -6.97 1.21 -11.07
N GLN A 69 -7.79 1.76 -11.97
CA GLN A 69 -8.97 2.52 -11.58
C GLN A 69 -9.95 1.65 -10.79
N LYS A 70 -10.16 0.38 -11.19
CA LYS A 70 -10.97 -0.57 -10.41
C LYS A 70 -10.42 -0.80 -9.01
N LYS A 71 -9.10 -0.98 -8.87
CA LYS A 71 -8.46 -1.11 -7.57
C LYS A 71 -8.60 0.16 -6.73
N LEU A 72 -8.49 1.33 -7.35
CA LEU A 72 -8.68 2.61 -6.68
C LEU A 72 -10.11 2.76 -6.16
N ILE A 73 -11.13 2.38 -6.93
CA ILE A 73 -12.53 2.37 -6.50
C ILE A 73 -12.73 1.46 -5.28
N ILE A 74 -12.19 0.25 -5.30
CA ILE A 74 -12.28 -0.70 -4.18
C ILE A 74 -11.63 -0.09 -2.93
N ASN A 75 -10.43 0.46 -3.07
CA ASN A 75 -9.71 1.08 -1.96
C ASN A 75 -10.47 2.30 -1.39
N THR A 76 -11.03 3.14 -2.25
CA THR A 76 -11.84 4.30 -1.83
C THR A 76 -13.13 3.86 -1.12
N ASN A 77 -13.79 2.79 -1.58
CA ASN A 77 -14.95 2.22 -0.89
C ASN A 77 -14.59 1.71 0.53
N ASN A 78 -13.42 1.08 0.69
CA ASN A 78 -12.95 0.65 2.01
C ASN A 78 -12.68 1.84 2.94
N GLN A 79 -12.12 2.95 2.42
CA GLN A 79 -11.97 4.20 3.17
C GLN A 79 -13.32 4.80 3.58
N LEU A 80 -14.30 4.80 2.65
CA LEU A 80 -15.66 5.27 2.93
C LEU A 80 -16.32 4.47 4.05
N ASN A 81 -16.17 3.14 4.07
CA ASN A 81 -16.72 2.31 5.13
C ASN A 81 -16.14 2.68 6.50
N ILE A 82 -14.81 2.87 6.59
CA ILE A 82 -14.16 3.29 7.84
C ILE A 82 -14.70 4.64 8.33
N ILE A 83 -14.84 5.62 7.42
CA ILE A 83 -15.37 6.96 7.78
C ILE A 83 -16.84 6.86 8.23
N VAL A 84 -17.64 5.99 7.60
CA VAL A 84 -19.04 5.78 8.01
C VAL A 84 -19.12 5.21 9.43
N ASP A 85 -18.28 4.20 9.74
CA ASP A 85 -18.21 3.59 11.07
C ASP A 85 -17.72 4.60 12.13
N GLU A 86 -16.77 5.47 11.78
CA GLU A 86 -16.30 6.56 12.65
C GLU A 86 -17.43 7.57 12.93
N ILE A 87 -18.16 8.01 11.90
CA ILE A 87 -19.31 8.92 12.03
C ILE A 87 -20.40 8.32 12.93
N GLU A 88 -20.69 7.03 12.78
CA GLU A 88 -21.67 6.33 13.61
C GLU A 88 -21.25 6.32 15.08
N ARG A 89 -20.00 5.93 15.37
CA ARG A 89 -19.44 5.93 16.74
C ARG A 89 -19.48 7.32 17.37
N ASN A 90 -18.98 8.34 16.67
CA ASN A 90 -19.00 9.72 17.16
C ASN A 90 -20.42 10.24 17.38
N THR A 91 -21.37 9.83 16.55
CA THR A 91 -22.79 10.20 16.71
C THR A 91 -23.40 9.56 17.96
N ILE A 92 -23.08 8.29 18.24
CA ILE A 92 -23.52 7.60 19.46
C ILE A 92 -22.94 8.28 20.71
N GLU A 93 -21.65 8.58 20.70
CA GLU A 93 -20.96 9.26 21.80
C GLU A 93 -21.53 10.65 22.04
N LEU A 94 -21.74 11.43 20.99
CA LEU A 94 -22.39 12.75 21.06
C LEU A 94 -23.75 12.68 21.73
N ASN A 95 -24.59 11.72 21.33
CA ASN A 95 -25.92 11.53 21.91
C ASN A 95 -25.87 11.16 23.41
N GLN A 96 -24.90 10.35 23.80
CA GLN A 96 -24.68 9.99 25.21
C GLN A 96 -24.21 11.22 26.02
N LEU A 97 -23.27 12.00 25.49
CA LEU A 97 -22.79 13.23 26.13
C LEU A 97 -23.88 14.30 26.25
N LEU A 98 -24.72 14.49 25.22
CA LEU A 98 -25.85 15.40 25.25
C LEU A 98 -26.88 15.03 26.35
N LYS A 99 -27.21 13.71 26.47
CA LYS A 99 -28.08 13.22 27.55
C LYS A 99 -27.47 13.49 28.94
N LYS A 100 -26.17 13.19 29.09
CA LYS A 100 -25.43 13.44 30.33
C LYS A 100 -25.38 14.92 30.67
N GLN A 101 -25.08 15.77 29.70
CA GLN A 101 -25.04 17.22 29.88
C GLN A 101 -26.41 17.77 30.27
N LYS A 102 -27.49 17.32 29.60
CA LYS A 102 -28.85 17.72 29.95
C LYS A 102 -29.17 17.43 31.42
N LYS A 103 -28.89 16.18 31.88
CA LYS A 103 -29.12 15.81 33.28
C LYS A 103 -28.32 16.66 34.25
N VAL A 104 -27.02 16.89 34.01
CA VAL A 104 -26.19 17.75 34.88
C VAL A 104 -26.69 19.18 34.91
N LYS A 105 -27.12 19.73 33.77
CA LYS A 105 -27.72 21.08 33.71
C LYS A 105 -29.03 21.17 34.47
N GLU A 106 -29.94 20.19 34.38
CA GLU A 106 -31.19 20.11 35.12
C GLU A 106 -30.95 20.03 36.62
N ASP A 107 -30.00 19.14 37.05
CA ASP A 107 -29.60 19.01 38.45
C ASP A 107 -28.99 20.32 38.99
N TYR A 108 -28.15 20.97 38.19
CA TYR A 108 -27.58 22.28 38.56
C TYR A 108 -28.63 23.35 38.66
N ALA A 109 -29.56 23.47 37.68
CA ALA A 109 -30.66 24.43 37.69
C ALA A 109 -31.56 24.23 38.93
N SER A 110 -31.94 23.00 39.24
CA SER A 110 -32.71 22.66 40.46
C SER A 110 -31.95 23.10 41.71
N THR A 111 -30.65 22.87 41.75
CA THR A 111 -29.79 23.25 42.90
C THR A 111 -29.71 24.81 43.04
N ILE A 112 -29.59 25.52 41.92
CA ILE A 112 -29.62 26.99 41.90
C ILE A 112 -30.97 27.54 42.37
N LEU A 113 -32.10 27.02 41.86
CA LEU A 113 -33.44 27.42 42.28
C LEU A 113 -33.68 27.24 43.80
N LYS A 114 -33.24 26.10 44.35
CA LYS A 114 -33.27 25.84 45.79
C LYS A 114 -32.42 26.87 46.56
N SER A 115 -31.22 27.19 46.03
CA SER A 115 -30.32 28.19 46.65
C SER A 115 -30.86 29.61 46.57
N TYR A 116 -31.62 29.95 45.53
CA TYR A 116 -32.17 31.29 45.33
C TYR A 116 -33.19 31.64 46.42
N LYS A 117 -34.00 30.68 46.85
CA LYS A 117 -34.93 30.83 47.98
C LYS A 117 -34.25 31.21 49.30
N HIS A 118 -32.92 30.97 49.43
CA HIS A 118 -32.11 31.30 50.60
C HIS A 118 -30.96 32.25 50.29
N LYS A 119 -31.18 33.25 49.43
CA LYS A 119 -30.15 34.11 48.81
C LYS A 119 -29.45 35.08 49.77
N SER A 120 -30.04 35.42 50.90
CA SER A 120 -29.47 36.37 51.86
C SER A 120 -28.21 35.81 52.50
N LYS A 121 -27.12 36.60 52.53
CA LYS A 121 -25.91 36.31 53.32
C LYS A 121 -26.28 36.05 54.79
N LEU A 122 -27.24 36.84 55.30
CA LEU A 122 -27.81 36.70 56.64
C LEU A 122 -28.37 35.28 56.86
N ASN A 123 -29.18 34.74 55.91
CA ASN A 123 -29.80 33.42 56.05
C ASN A 123 -28.77 32.29 56.13
N ARG A 124 -27.62 32.43 55.45
CA ARG A 124 -26.54 31.42 55.53
C ARG A 124 -25.82 31.48 56.87
N ILE A 125 -25.58 32.67 57.38
CA ILE A 125 -25.00 32.91 58.68
C ILE A 125 -25.97 32.43 59.76
N MET A 126 -27.24 32.83 59.68
CA MET A 126 -28.31 32.38 60.59
C MET A 126 -28.46 30.85 60.58
N PHE A 127 -28.33 30.18 59.44
CA PHE A 127 -28.39 28.72 59.35
C PHE A 127 -27.33 28.04 60.22
N VAL A 128 -26.13 28.58 60.28
CA VAL A 128 -25.03 28.02 61.11
C VAL A 128 -25.27 28.42 62.60
N PHE A 129 -25.62 29.67 62.87
CA PHE A 129 -25.78 30.18 64.25
C PHE A 129 -27.11 29.78 64.91
N SER A 130 -28.11 29.32 64.18
CA SER A 130 -29.37 28.75 64.76
C SER A 130 -29.17 27.30 65.20
N ALA A 131 -27.94 26.82 65.35
CA ALA A 131 -27.66 25.51 65.91
C ALA A 131 -27.76 25.51 67.42
N ASN A 132 -28.31 24.42 68.00
CA ASN A 132 -28.53 24.28 69.43
C ASN A 132 -27.23 24.04 70.20
N ASN A 133 -26.16 23.61 69.55
CA ASN A 133 -24.85 23.37 70.14
C ASN A 133 -23.74 23.50 69.11
N PHE A 134 -22.47 23.57 69.59
CA PHE A 134 -21.28 23.73 68.72
C PHE A 134 -21.12 22.58 67.72
N THR A 135 -21.37 21.35 68.12
CA THR A 135 -21.25 20.20 67.25
C THR A 135 -22.22 20.27 66.07
N GLN A 136 -23.43 20.75 66.30
CA GLN A 136 -24.43 20.97 65.26
C GLN A 136 -24.03 22.13 64.34
N ALA A 137 -23.50 23.22 64.85
CA ALA A 137 -23.01 24.35 64.10
C ALA A 137 -21.85 23.89 63.16
N TYR A 138 -20.92 23.12 63.68
CA TYR A 138 -19.78 22.53 62.90
C TYR A 138 -20.27 21.63 61.77
N LYS A 139 -21.24 20.73 62.07
CA LYS A 139 -21.86 19.87 61.03
C LYS A 139 -22.51 20.68 59.93
N ARG A 140 -23.28 21.74 60.28
CA ARG A 140 -23.93 22.61 59.30
C ARG A 140 -22.90 23.35 58.43
N LEU A 141 -21.80 23.80 58.97
CA LEU A 141 -20.69 24.42 58.22
C LEU A 141 -20.04 23.40 57.24
N GLN A 142 -19.85 22.17 57.67
CA GLN A 142 -19.30 21.11 56.82
C GLN A 142 -20.28 20.79 55.67
N TYR A 143 -21.58 20.68 55.93
CA TYR A 143 -22.58 20.50 54.87
C TYR A 143 -22.60 21.66 53.86
N TYR A 144 -22.43 22.90 54.32
CA TYR A 144 -22.35 24.04 53.46
C TYR A 144 -21.08 23.99 52.57
N LYS A 145 -19.94 23.65 53.13
CA LYS A 145 -18.68 23.47 52.37
C LYS A 145 -18.83 22.36 51.32
N GLN A 146 -19.43 21.26 51.67
CA GLN A 146 -19.69 20.15 50.73
C GLN A 146 -20.63 20.56 49.61
N TYR A 147 -21.66 21.33 49.91
CA TYR A 147 -22.63 21.84 48.95
C TYR A 147 -21.95 22.81 47.92
N VAL A 148 -21.11 23.71 48.40
CA VAL A 148 -20.35 24.60 47.51
C VAL A 148 -19.44 23.80 46.60
N LYS A 149 -18.66 22.86 47.17
CA LYS A 149 -17.78 21.97 46.42
C LYS A 149 -18.53 21.13 45.38
N TYR A 150 -19.76 20.70 45.70
CA TYR A 150 -20.61 19.95 44.78
C TYR A 150 -21.03 20.81 43.58
N LYS A 151 -21.44 22.06 43.83
CA LYS A 151 -21.78 23.05 42.78
C LYS A 151 -20.61 23.30 41.83
N ASP A 152 -19.42 23.53 42.40
CA ASP A 152 -18.21 23.75 41.60
C ASP A 152 -17.88 22.54 40.69
N LYS A 153 -18.04 21.32 41.22
CA LYS A 153 -17.91 20.09 40.43
C LYS A 153 -18.93 20.04 39.27
N GLN A 154 -20.18 20.38 39.51
CA GLN A 154 -21.20 20.44 38.45
C GLN A 154 -20.87 21.45 37.35
N ILE A 155 -20.40 22.68 37.74
CA ILE A 155 -19.96 23.67 36.76
C ILE A 155 -18.79 23.16 35.92
N GLN A 156 -17.77 22.57 36.57
CA GLN A 156 -16.63 22.00 35.87
C GLN A 156 -17.08 20.88 34.91
N GLN A 157 -17.99 20.01 35.36
CA GLN A 157 -18.53 18.94 34.53
C GLN A 157 -19.27 19.47 33.30
N ILE A 158 -20.08 20.53 33.47
CA ILE A 158 -20.79 21.17 32.37
C ILE A 158 -19.79 21.74 31.36
N ARG A 159 -18.75 22.44 31.84
CA ARG A 159 -17.71 23.01 30.97
C ARG A 159 -16.96 21.96 30.18
N LEU A 160 -16.54 20.89 30.86
CA LEU A 160 -15.84 19.76 30.21
C LEU A 160 -16.73 19.07 29.17
N ASN A 161 -17.99 18.77 29.53
CA ASN A 161 -18.92 18.16 28.57
C ASN A 161 -19.20 19.09 27.39
N THR A 162 -19.30 20.41 27.59
CA THR A 162 -19.49 21.37 26.49
C THR A 162 -18.30 21.32 25.54
N LYS A 163 -17.06 21.36 26.06
CA LYS A 163 -15.87 21.29 25.24
C LYS A 163 -15.81 19.98 24.44
N LEU A 164 -16.08 18.84 25.08
CA LEU A 164 -16.09 17.53 24.40
C LEU A 164 -17.15 17.47 23.29
N ILE A 165 -18.33 18.04 23.54
CA ILE A 165 -19.40 18.12 22.53
C ILE A 165 -18.96 18.96 21.33
N ASP A 166 -18.33 20.11 21.57
CA ASP A 166 -17.84 20.99 20.51
C ASP A 166 -16.72 20.30 19.70
N ASP A 167 -15.81 19.62 20.35
CA ASP A 167 -14.74 18.85 19.69
C ASP A 167 -15.32 17.73 18.79
N ILE A 168 -16.30 16.96 19.30
CA ILE A 168 -16.95 15.90 18.51
C ILE A 168 -17.75 16.47 17.33
N LEU A 169 -18.45 17.58 17.53
CA LEU A 169 -19.21 18.24 16.45
C LEU A 169 -18.29 18.68 15.32
N LYS A 170 -17.13 19.24 15.66
CA LYS A 170 -16.12 19.64 14.69
C LYS A 170 -15.57 18.43 13.92
N GLU A 171 -15.24 17.37 14.63
CA GLU A 171 -14.76 16.13 14.02
C GLU A 171 -15.80 15.50 13.07
N LEU A 172 -17.07 15.49 13.48
CA LEU A 172 -18.18 15.02 12.65
C LEU A 172 -18.35 15.83 11.36
N ASP A 173 -18.16 17.15 11.42
CA ASP A 173 -18.24 18.02 10.24
C ASP A 173 -17.08 17.74 9.27
N GLU A 174 -15.85 17.60 9.79
CA GLU A 174 -14.68 17.22 9.02
C GLU A 174 -14.86 15.84 8.36
N GLN A 175 -15.34 14.83 9.09
CA GLN A 175 -15.60 13.48 8.58
C GLN A 175 -16.69 13.47 7.49
N LYS A 176 -17.76 14.24 7.65
CA LYS A 176 -18.81 14.37 6.63
C LYS A 176 -18.27 15.00 5.35
N THR A 177 -17.44 16.03 5.46
CA THR A 177 -16.80 16.67 4.32
C THR A 177 -15.87 15.68 3.59
N GLN A 178 -15.01 14.98 4.31
CA GLN A 178 -14.14 13.94 3.74
C GLN A 178 -14.93 12.84 3.04
N LYS A 179 -16.03 12.38 3.63
CA LYS A 179 -16.94 11.41 3.03
C LYS A 179 -17.48 11.91 1.69
N GLN A 180 -17.94 13.14 1.65
CA GLN A 180 -18.51 13.74 0.44
C GLN A 180 -17.47 13.88 -0.67
N ASP A 181 -16.27 14.32 -0.35
CA ASP A 181 -15.16 14.46 -1.30
C ASP A 181 -14.77 13.12 -1.90
N LEU A 182 -14.71 12.06 -1.06
CA LEU A 182 -14.41 10.71 -1.53
C LEU A 182 -15.50 10.15 -2.45
N ILE A 183 -16.79 10.42 -2.16
CA ILE A 183 -17.90 10.02 -3.01
C ILE A 183 -17.79 10.70 -4.38
N LEU A 184 -17.60 12.03 -4.41
CA LEU A 184 -17.46 12.79 -5.66
C LEU A 184 -16.24 12.34 -6.47
N ALA A 185 -15.12 12.09 -5.81
CA ALA A 185 -13.92 11.54 -6.47
C ALA A 185 -14.19 10.16 -7.09
N ASN A 186 -14.90 9.30 -6.37
CA ASN A 186 -15.24 7.95 -6.82
C ASN A 186 -16.20 7.95 -8.02
N GLU A 187 -17.18 8.85 -8.03
CA GLU A 187 -18.10 9.05 -9.15
C GLU A 187 -17.36 9.49 -10.42
N LYS A 188 -16.45 10.46 -10.29
CA LYS A 188 -15.61 10.90 -11.44
C LYS A 188 -14.78 9.74 -12.01
N ILE A 189 -14.22 8.91 -11.14
CA ILE A 189 -13.44 7.73 -11.58
C ILE A 189 -14.36 6.73 -12.30
N LYS A 190 -15.58 6.49 -11.81
CA LYS A 190 -16.55 5.58 -12.44
C LYS A 190 -16.93 6.07 -13.84
N ILE A 191 -17.27 7.35 -13.99
CA ILE A 191 -17.62 7.93 -15.29
C ILE A 191 -16.46 7.78 -16.29
N ASN A 192 -15.23 8.08 -15.86
CA ASN A 192 -14.05 7.90 -16.70
C ASN A 192 -13.81 6.43 -17.05
N LEU A 193 -14.02 5.53 -16.11
CA LEU A 193 -13.88 4.09 -16.30
C LEU A 193 -14.85 3.57 -17.37
N ASP A 194 -16.09 4.03 -17.36
CA ASP A 194 -17.09 3.61 -18.36
C ASP A 194 -16.72 4.11 -19.76
N LYS A 195 -16.26 5.36 -19.87
CA LYS A 195 -15.76 5.91 -21.14
C LYS A 195 -14.55 5.13 -21.66
N GLU A 196 -13.63 4.76 -20.78
CA GLU A 196 -12.44 4.01 -21.14
C GLU A 196 -12.77 2.55 -21.50
N ASN A 197 -13.73 1.92 -20.84
CA ASN A 197 -14.24 0.61 -21.20
C ASN A 197 -14.85 0.61 -22.60
N LEU A 198 -15.58 1.66 -22.98
CA LEU A 198 -16.12 1.82 -24.34
C LEU A 198 -14.99 1.95 -25.36
N THR A 199 -14.02 2.80 -25.08
CA THR A 199 -12.83 2.97 -25.94
C THR A 199 -12.08 1.64 -26.09
N GLN A 200 -11.91 0.89 -25.02
CA GLN A 200 -11.30 -0.44 -25.05
C GLN A 200 -12.05 -1.41 -25.94
N LYS A 201 -13.39 -1.42 -25.86
CA LYS A 201 -14.23 -2.29 -26.72
C LYS A 201 -14.04 -1.96 -28.18
N ASN A 202 -14.03 -0.68 -28.55
CA ASN A 202 -13.84 -0.25 -29.94
C ASN A 202 -12.45 -0.65 -30.46
N MET A 203 -11.38 -0.40 -29.68
CA MET A 203 -10.03 -0.82 -30.04
C MET A 203 -9.91 -2.35 -30.21
N ILE A 204 -10.61 -3.14 -29.41
CA ILE A 204 -10.64 -4.60 -29.55
C ILE A 204 -11.35 -4.99 -30.86
N ALA A 205 -12.42 -4.30 -31.25
CA ALA A 205 -13.12 -4.55 -32.52
C ALA A 205 -12.20 -4.27 -33.72
N ASP A 206 -11.45 -3.15 -33.68
CA ASP A 206 -10.48 -2.79 -34.73
C ASP A 206 -9.34 -3.82 -34.83
N ILE A 207 -8.86 -4.32 -33.71
CA ILE A 207 -7.82 -5.37 -33.69
C ILE A 207 -8.35 -6.69 -34.26
N ARG A 208 -9.60 -7.06 -33.97
CA ARG A 208 -10.20 -8.31 -34.49
C ARG A 208 -10.33 -8.29 -36.01
N SER A 209 -10.60 -7.13 -36.60
CA SER A 209 -10.65 -7.00 -38.06
C SER A 209 -9.29 -7.32 -38.75
N ASP A 210 -8.19 -7.07 -38.05
CA ASP A 210 -6.82 -7.30 -38.52
C ASP A 210 -6.06 -8.41 -37.74
N GLU A 211 -6.75 -9.35 -37.15
CA GLU A 211 -6.24 -10.35 -36.18
C GLU A 211 -4.99 -11.09 -36.70
N LYS A 212 -4.99 -11.53 -37.97
CA LYS A 212 -3.83 -12.24 -38.57
C LYS A 212 -2.55 -11.41 -38.53
N ARG A 213 -2.64 -10.12 -38.80
CA ARG A 213 -1.49 -9.21 -38.79
C ARG A 213 -0.92 -9.03 -37.38
N PHE A 214 -1.78 -8.90 -36.39
CA PHE A 214 -1.36 -8.74 -34.99
C PHE A 214 -0.78 -10.03 -34.40
N ILE A 215 -1.34 -11.19 -34.71
CA ILE A 215 -0.78 -12.49 -34.31
C ILE A 215 0.66 -12.65 -34.82
N ASN A 216 0.90 -12.29 -36.09
CA ASN A 216 2.25 -12.36 -36.64
C ASN A 216 3.24 -11.42 -35.92
N GLN A 217 2.84 -10.19 -35.61
CA GLN A 217 3.68 -9.27 -34.84
C GLN A 217 4.00 -9.79 -33.44
N ILE A 218 3.02 -10.38 -32.76
CA ILE A 218 3.20 -11.01 -31.43
C ILE A 218 4.17 -12.17 -31.54
N LYS A 219 4.02 -13.08 -32.53
CA LYS A 219 4.93 -14.22 -32.76
C LYS A 219 6.38 -13.76 -32.98
N ILE A 220 6.58 -12.71 -33.77
CA ILE A 220 7.94 -12.16 -34.02
C ILE A 220 8.56 -11.66 -32.71
N LYS A 221 7.82 -10.90 -31.90
CA LYS A 221 8.31 -10.41 -30.60
C LYS A 221 8.59 -11.56 -29.61
N GLN A 222 7.74 -12.57 -29.59
CA GLN A 222 7.95 -13.76 -28.76
C GLN A 222 9.22 -14.52 -29.17
N LYS A 223 9.44 -14.71 -30.47
CA LYS A 223 10.65 -15.37 -31.00
C LYS A 223 11.93 -14.63 -30.60
N GLN A 224 11.92 -13.29 -30.70
CA GLN A 224 13.06 -12.46 -30.27
C GLN A 224 13.33 -12.59 -28.75
N ALA A 225 12.29 -12.64 -27.93
CA ALA A 225 12.44 -12.83 -26.49
C ALA A 225 12.95 -14.23 -26.15
N GLN A 226 12.48 -15.27 -26.85
CA GLN A 226 12.93 -16.66 -26.68
C GLN A 226 14.40 -16.87 -27.06
N GLU A 227 14.90 -16.17 -28.07
CA GLU A 227 16.32 -16.25 -28.44
C GLU A 227 17.23 -15.75 -27.29
N ILE A 228 16.85 -14.67 -26.63
CA ILE A 228 17.59 -14.16 -25.47
C ILE A 228 17.48 -15.14 -24.31
N ASP A 229 16.31 -15.70 -24.07
CA ASP A 229 16.11 -16.68 -23.00
C ASP A 229 16.94 -17.94 -23.22
N LYS A 230 17.00 -18.47 -24.46
CA LYS A 230 17.89 -19.59 -24.84
C LYS A 230 19.36 -19.30 -24.61
N GLN A 231 19.83 -18.08 -24.93
CA GLN A 231 21.22 -17.70 -24.66
C GLN A 231 21.50 -17.70 -23.15
N ILE A 232 20.57 -17.20 -22.34
CA ILE A 232 20.69 -17.18 -20.89
C ILE A 232 20.69 -18.61 -20.35
N GLU A 233 19.76 -19.45 -20.78
CA GLU A 233 19.70 -20.89 -20.39
C GLU A 233 21.00 -21.63 -20.76
N LYS A 234 21.54 -21.37 -21.93
CA LYS A 234 22.82 -21.95 -22.33
C LYS A 234 23.98 -21.53 -21.42
N ILE A 235 24.10 -20.25 -21.11
CA ILE A 235 25.13 -19.72 -20.20
C ILE A 235 24.97 -20.33 -18.79
N ILE A 236 23.76 -20.44 -18.28
CA ILE A 236 23.47 -21.01 -16.96
C ILE A 236 23.80 -22.55 -17.01
N ALA A 237 23.38 -23.23 -18.06
CA ALA A 237 23.66 -24.65 -18.23
C ALA A 237 25.19 -24.92 -18.31
N GLU A 238 25.94 -24.12 -19.06
CA GLU A 238 27.40 -24.20 -19.13
C GLU A 238 28.06 -23.94 -17.77
N ALA A 239 27.57 -22.92 -17.04
CA ALA A 239 28.04 -22.61 -15.69
C ALA A 239 27.79 -23.78 -14.73
N THR A 240 26.61 -24.39 -14.81
CA THR A 240 26.21 -25.53 -14.00
C THR A 240 26.99 -26.82 -14.40
N ALA A 241 27.21 -27.05 -15.71
CA ALA A 241 27.96 -28.18 -16.20
C ALA A 241 29.45 -28.07 -15.87
N ARG A 242 30.05 -26.89 -15.97
CA ARG A 242 31.46 -26.66 -15.54
C ARG A 242 31.65 -26.90 -14.05
N ALA A 243 30.64 -26.62 -13.24
CA ALA A 243 30.63 -26.93 -11.81
C ALA A 243 30.53 -28.47 -11.56
N LYS A 244 29.86 -29.23 -12.44
CA LYS A 244 29.75 -30.70 -12.38
C LYS A 244 30.95 -31.43 -12.94
N ASN A 245 31.60 -30.93 -14.01
CA ASN A 245 32.69 -31.61 -14.74
C ASN A 245 34.09 -31.47 -14.11
N LYS A 246 34.28 -30.69 -13.06
CA LYS A 246 35.50 -30.68 -12.25
C LYS A 246 35.46 -31.81 -11.22
N ASN A 247 35.52 -33.07 -11.67
CA ASN A 247 35.72 -34.32 -10.92
C ASN A 247 35.58 -34.24 -9.39
N LEU A 248 34.39 -33.87 -8.91
CA LEU A 248 34.03 -33.95 -7.50
C LEU A 248 32.54 -34.26 -7.43
N SER A 249 32.27 -35.47 -6.99
CA SER A 249 30.95 -35.88 -6.52
C SER A 249 30.40 -34.84 -5.54
N GLU A 250 29.22 -34.38 -5.80
CA GLU A 250 28.58 -33.23 -5.16
C GLU A 250 29.09 -31.87 -5.68
N PHE A 251 28.15 -31.06 -6.07
CA PHE A 251 28.26 -29.63 -6.40
C PHE A 251 29.18 -28.94 -5.36
N ASN A 252 30.51 -28.99 -5.55
CA ASN A 252 31.45 -28.33 -4.65
C ASN A 252 31.45 -26.83 -4.93
N LEU A 253 30.31 -26.21 -4.55
CA LEU A 253 30.29 -24.82 -4.18
C LEU A 253 31.37 -24.60 -3.12
N THR A 254 32.16 -23.54 -3.26
CA THR A 254 32.98 -23.07 -2.15
C THR A 254 32.12 -22.99 -0.89
N ALA A 255 32.69 -23.14 0.29
CA ALA A 255 31.93 -23.03 1.55
C ALA A 255 31.13 -21.73 1.59
N GLU A 256 31.68 -20.68 1.01
CA GLU A 256 31.02 -19.38 0.84
C GLU A 256 29.80 -19.45 -0.09
N ALA A 257 29.90 -20.10 -1.24
CA ALA A 257 28.78 -20.24 -2.17
C ALA A 257 27.66 -21.14 -1.63
N LYS A 258 28.01 -22.17 -0.81
CA LYS A 258 27.02 -22.98 -0.07
C LYS A 258 26.28 -22.13 0.95
N LEU A 259 26.98 -21.26 1.68
CA LEU A 259 26.41 -20.35 2.65
C LEU A 259 25.47 -19.33 1.99
N ILE A 260 25.89 -18.73 0.87
CA ILE A 260 25.07 -17.80 0.08
C ILE A 260 23.79 -18.50 -0.42
N SER A 261 23.91 -19.73 -0.94
CA SER A 261 22.76 -20.52 -1.40
C SER A 261 21.76 -20.79 -0.27
N LYS A 262 22.26 -21.18 0.91
CA LYS A 262 21.43 -21.44 2.08
C LYS A 262 20.71 -20.17 2.50
N LYS A 263 21.41 -19.05 2.67
CA LYS A 263 20.84 -17.75 3.02
C LYS A 263 19.82 -17.27 1.98
N PHE A 264 20.09 -17.43 0.68
CA PHE A 264 19.15 -17.10 -0.38
C PHE A 264 17.84 -17.87 -0.23
N ASN A 265 17.93 -19.18 0.00
CA ASN A 265 16.75 -20.05 0.17
C ASN A 265 15.94 -19.71 1.44
N GLU A 266 16.60 -19.38 2.54
CA GLU A 266 15.98 -18.97 3.81
C GLU A 266 15.23 -17.63 3.69
N ASN A 267 15.62 -16.79 2.74
CA ASN A 267 14.98 -15.52 2.44
C ASN A 267 13.87 -15.60 1.36
N LYS A 268 13.42 -16.83 1.02
CA LYS A 268 12.29 -17.00 0.10
C LYS A 268 11.05 -16.26 0.58
N GLY A 269 10.45 -15.44 -0.30
CA GLY A 269 9.31 -14.58 0.01
C GLY A 269 9.65 -13.29 0.75
N LYS A 270 10.94 -13.05 1.06
CA LYS A 270 11.43 -11.86 1.79
C LYS A 270 12.42 -11.03 0.99
N LEU A 271 12.83 -11.49 -0.20
CA LEU A 271 13.80 -10.78 -1.02
C LEU A 271 13.26 -9.40 -1.46
N PRO A 272 14.11 -8.37 -1.55
CA PRO A 272 13.69 -7.04 -1.99
C PRO A 272 13.31 -7.03 -3.46
N TRP A 273 12.51 -6.05 -3.86
CA TRP A 273 12.21 -5.79 -5.26
C TRP A 273 13.48 -5.36 -6.02
N PRO A 274 13.63 -5.82 -7.29
CA PRO A 274 14.76 -5.46 -8.14
C PRO A 274 14.73 -4.00 -8.63
N VAL A 275 13.64 -3.29 -8.39
CA VAL A 275 13.45 -1.86 -8.63
C VAL A 275 12.81 -1.23 -7.39
N GLU A 276 12.98 0.06 -7.18
CA GLU A 276 12.43 0.74 -6.01
C GLU A 276 10.90 0.79 -6.05
N LYS A 277 10.36 1.12 -7.24
CA LYS A 277 8.92 1.16 -7.50
C LYS A 277 8.63 0.47 -8.81
N GLY A 278 7.63 -0.39 -8.83
CA GLY A 278 7.27 -1.10 -10.05
C GLY A 278 5.99 -1.89 -9.93
N MET A 279 5.49 -2.31 -11.08
CA MET A 279 4.23 -2.99 -11.22
C MET A 279 4.34 -4.17 -12.18
N ILE A 280 3.83 -5.33 -11.78
CA ILE A 280 3.87 -6.53 -12.61
C ILE A 280 2.83 -6.41 -13.72
N ILE A 281 3.31 -6.36 -14.95
CA ILE A 281 2.47 -6.36 -16.15
C ILE A 281 2.40 -7.72 -16.85
N LEU A 282 3.32 -8.64 -16.55
CA LEU A 282 3.30 -10.02 -17.02
C LEU A 282 3.85 -10.93 -15.92
N ARG A 283 3.12 -11.98 -15.59
CA ARG A 283 3.50 -12.97 -14.56
C ARG A 283 4.34 -14.10 -15.17
N TYR A 284 4.91 -14.90 -14.30
CA TYR A 284 5.62 -16.14 -14.66
C TYR A 284 4.67 -17.21 -15.19
N GLY A 285 5.16 -18.03 -16.13
CA GLY A 285 4.46 -19.21 -16.66
C GLY A 285 3.67 -18.94 -17.93
N ARG A 286 2.84 -19.90 -18.29
CA ARG A 286 1.99 -19.87 -19.48
C ARG A 286 0.68 -19.14 -19.15
N GLN A 287 0.35 -18.11 -19.91
CA GLN A 287 -0.86 -17.32 -19.71
C GLN A 287 -1.42 -16.84 -21.06
N PRO A 288 -2.73 -16.60 -21.16
CA PRO A 288 -3.31 -16.01 -22.37
C PRO A 288 -2.70 -14.65 -22.65
N HIS A 289 -2.51 -14.31 -23.93
CA HIS A 289 -2.09 -12.97 -24.30
C HIS A 289 -3.16 -11.96 -23.85
N PRO A 290 -2.78 -10.84 -23.18
CA PRO A 290 -3.74 -9.92 -22.58
C PRO A 290 -4.77 -9.37 -23.58
N ILE A 291 -4.44 -9.30 -24.87
CA ILE A 291 -5.25 -8.70 -25.92
C ILE A 291 -5.82 -9.77 -26.86
N VAL A 292 -4.94 -10.61 -27.42
CA VAL A 292 -5.32 -11.67 -28.38
C VAL A 292 -5.45 -12.98 -27.59
N LYS A 293 -6.64 -13.22 -27.03
CA LYS A 293 -6.90 -14.38 -26.15
C LYS A 293 -6.70 -15.75 -26.83
N THR A 294 -6.71 -15.78 -28.16
CA THR A 294 -6.43 -16.97 -28.97
C THR A 294 -4.94 -17.37 -28.95
N THR A 295 -4.08 -16.50 -28.45
CA THR A 295 -2.62 -16.73 -28.37
C THR A 295 -2.17 -16.78 -26.91
N THR A 296 -1.23 -17.69 -26.59
CA THR A 296 -0.63 -17.81 -25.25
C THR A 296 0.77 -17.22 -25.23
N ILE A 297 1.16 -16.65 -24.09
CA ILE A 297 2.51 -16.23 -23.79
C ILE A 297 3.12 -17.19 -22.78
N GLN A 298 4.34 -17.65 -23.04
CA GLN A 298 5.19 -18.31 -22.05
C GLN A 298 6.19 -17.30 -21.52
N SER A 299 6.24 -17.10 -20.20
CA SER A 299 7.19 -16.22 -19.55
C SER A 299 8.07 -16.98 -18.55
N ASN A 300 9.39 -16.88 -18.72
CA ASN A 300 10.39 -17.45 -17.81
C ASN A 300 10.71 -16.54 -16.61
N GLY A 301 9.92 -15.50 -16.41
CA GLY A 301 10.07 -14.55 -15.31
C GLY A 301 8.86 -13.62 -15.21
N VAL A 302 9.07 -12.45 -14.61
CA VAL A 302 8.07 -11.38 -14.51
C VAL A 302 8.51 -10.16 -15.31
N ARG A 303 7.53 -9.41 -15.83
CA ARG A 303 7.77 -8.08 -16.40
C ARG A 303 7.27 -7.04 -15.43
N ILE A 304 8.15 -6.11 -15.07
CA ILE A 304 7.88 -5.05 -14.11
C ILE A 304 7.93 -3.72 -14.86
N LEU A 305 6.80 -3.05 -14.97
CA LEU A 305 6.71 -1.67 -15.47
C LEU A 305 7.15 -0.73 -14.34
N THR A 306 8.00 0.24 -14.68
CA THR A 306 8.53 1.20 -13.73
C THR A 306 8.72 2.59 -14.34
N SER A 307 9.21 3.54 -13.55
CA SER A 307 9.46 4.91 -13.96
C SER A 307 10.59 4.99 -14.99
N LYS A 308 10.57 6.06 -15.80
CA LYS A 308 11.67 6.38 -16.73
C LYS A 308 12.96 6.61 -15.94
N ASN A 309 14.08 6.12 -16.48
CA ASN A 309 15.41 6.22 -15.87
C ASN A 309 15.58 5.48 -14.52
N GLN A 310 14.70 4.50 -14.24
CA GLN A 310 14.79 3.72 -13.02
C GLN A 310 16.04 2.86 -12.98
N GLU A 311 16.76 2.89 -11.87
CA GLU A 311 17.87 2.01 -11.57
C GLU A 311 17.38 0.62 -11.17
N VAL A 312 18.14 -0.38 -11.55
CA VAL A 312 17.94 -1.78 -11.16
C VAL A 312 18.94 -2.12 -10.07
N ARG A 313 18.47 -2.82 -9.07
CA ARG A 313 19.28 -3.23 -7.91
C ARG A 313 19.26 -4.74 -7.72
N SER A 314 20.35 -5.27 -7.17
CA SER A 314 20.42 -6.69 -6.83
C SER A 314 19.40 -7.07 -5.76
N ILE A 315 18.77 -8.24 -5.92
CA ILE A 315 17.81 -8.75 -4.93
C ILE A 315 18.50 -9.45 -3.75
N PHE A 316 19.78 -9.82 -3.91
CA PHE A 316 20.57 -10.53 -2.89
C PHE A 316 22.07 -10.42 -3.16
N ASP A 317 22.89 -10.73 -2.16
CA ASP A 317 24.34 -10.78 -2.26
C ASP A 317 24.75 -11.86 -3.27
N GLY A 318 25.76 -11.56 -4.08
CA GLY A 318 26.20 -12.49 -5.10
C GLY A 318 27.39 -12.01 -5.91
N LYS A 319 27.65 -12.69 -7.01
CA LYS A 319 28.74 -12.37 -7.94
C LYS A 319 28.20 -12.21 -9.35
N VAL A 320 28.60 -11.16 -10.06
CA VAL A 320 28.24 -10.98 -11.47
C VAL A 320 28.85 -12.12 -12.29
N HIS A 321 28.01 -13.02 -12.75
CA HIS A 321 28.43 -14.17 -13.55
C HIS A 321 28.70 -13.80 -14.99
N SER A 322 27.76 -13.06 -15.60
CA SER A 322 27.83 -12.68 -17.02
C SER A 322 27.04 -11.42 -17.31
N ILE A 323 27.49 -10.71 -18.33
CA ILE A 323 26.81 -9.56 -18.93
C ILE A 323 26.59 -9.90 -20.41
N ILE A 324 25.36 -9.86 -20.87
CA ILE A 324 24.96 -10.21 -22.24
C ILE A 324 24.48 -8.95 -22.94
N VAL A 325 24.97 -8.71 -24.15
CA VAL A 325 24.50 -7.63 -25.03
C VAL A 325 23.55 -8.23 -26.05
N SER A 326 22.32 -7.72 -26.09
CA SER A 326 21.33 -8.15 -27.07
C SER A 326 21.55 -7.44 -28.42
N LYS A 327 21.08 -8.05 -29.51
CA LYS A 327 21.17 -7.47 -30.87
C LYS A 327 20.52 -6.08 -31.01
N ASN A 328 19.58 -5.75 -30.15
CA ASN A 328 18.91 -4.44 -30.10
C ASN A 328 19.60 -3.42 -29.16
N GLY A 329 20.81 -3.71 -28.69
CA GLY A 329 21.61 -2.83 -27.85
C GLY A 329 21.21 -2.78 -26.37
N SER A 330 20.22 -3.58 -25.95
CA SER A 330 19.90 -3.72 -24.52
C SER A 330 20.79 -4.77 -23.86
N HIS A 331 21.05 -4.58 -22.57
CA HIS A 331 21.92 -5.49 -21.80
C HIS A 331 21.10 -6.36 -20.83
N ALA A 332 21.68 -7.51 -20.52
CA ALA A 332 21.20 -8.38 -19.43
C ALA A 332 22.36 -8.70 -18.49
N ILE A 333 22.10 -8.64 -17.19
CA ILE A 333 23.05 -9.00 -16.12
C ILE A 333 22.56 -10.28 -15.45
N LEU A 334 23.49 -11.23 -15.31
CA LEU A 334 23.29 -12.46 -14.55
C LEU A 334 24.12 -12.38 -13.26
N ILE A 335 23.46 -12.44 -12.11
CA ILE A 335 24.12 -12.51 -10.81
C ILE A 335 23.92 -13.91 -10.23
N GLN A 336 25.03 -14.50 -9.80
CA GLN A 336 25.06 -15.83 -9.19
C GLN A 336 25.01 -15.70 -7.66
N HIS A 337 24.08 -16.43 -7.04
CA HIS A 337 23.86 -16.54 -5.60
C HIS A 337 24.01 -18.01 -5.17
N GLY A 338 25.20 -18.56 -5.37
CA GLY A 338 25.46 -19.98 -5.21
C GLY A 338 24.83 -20.83 -6.32
N ILE A 339 23.81 -21.66 -6.02
CA ILE A 339 23.06 -22.44 -7.02
C ILE A 339 21.95 -21.63 -7.70
N PHE A 340 21.66 -20.44 -7.20
CA PHE A 340 20.64 -19.57 -7.75
C PHE A 340 21.26 -18.51 -8.67
N PHE A 341 20.49 -18.12 -9.67
CA PHE A 341 20.82 -16.99 -10.54
C PHE A 341 19.64 -16.04 -10.60
N SER A 342 19.91 -14.75 -10.45
CA SER A 342 18.96 -13.69 -10.80
C SER A 342 19.36 -13.03 -12.11
N VAL A 343 18.38 -12.78 -12.97
CA VAL A 343 18.60 -12.26 -14.32
C VAL A 343 17.80 -10.97 -14.49
N TYR A 344 18.51 -9.92 -14.86
CA TYR A 344 17.98 -8.58 -15.07
C TYR A 344 18.15 -8.20 -16.52
N LYS A 345 17.07 -8.09 -17.30
CA LYS A 345 17.10 -7.80 -18.75
C LYS A 345 16.47 -6.43 -19.06
N ASN A 346 16.87 -5.86 -20.17
CA ASN A 346 16.43 -4.58 -20.68
C ASN A 346 17.14 -3.39 -20.01
N LEU A 347 18.44 -3.51 -19.76
CA LEU A 347 19.28 -2.43 -19.25
C LEU A 347 19.87 -1.62 -20.41
N THR A 348 20.04 -0.31 -20.22
CA THR A 348 20.74 0.59 -21.15
C THR A 348 22.15 0.93 -20.67
N GLU A 349 22.33 1.02 -19.36
CA GLU A 349 23.62 1.30 -18.71
C GLU A 349 23.91 0.19 -17.71
N ILE A 350 25.18 -0.13 -17.55
CA ILE A 350 25.66 -1.17 -16.61
C ILE A 350 26.66 -0.51 -15.68
N TYR A 351 26.50 -0.71 -14.39
CA TYR A 351 27.36 -0.12 -13.35
C TYR A 351 28.37 -1.13 -12.78
N VAL A 352 28.29 -2.39 -13.19
CA VAL A 352 29.06 -3.50 -12.62
C VAL A 352 29.85 -4.24 -13.69
N LYS A 353 30.89 -4.97 -13.27
CA LYS A 353 31.76 -5.75 -14.18
C LYS A 353 31.59 -7.25 -13.92
N LYS A 354 31.86 -8.08 -14.93
CA LYS A 354 31.90 -9.54 -14.77
C LYS A 354 32.89 -9.93 -13.66
N GLY A 355 32.44 -10.76 -12.74
CA GLY A 355 33.25 -11.25 -11.60
C GLY A 355 33.16 -10.37 -10.36
N GLU A 356 32.52 -9.21 -10.42
CA GLU A 356 32.33 -8.31 -9.28
C GLU A 356 31.40 -8.89 -8.23
N ILE A 357 31.72 -8.70 -6.95
CA ILE A 357 30.88 -9.08 -5.81
C ILE A 357 29.87 -7.97 -5.61
N ILE A 358 28.61 -8.35 -5.46
CA ILE A 358 27.47 -7.43 -5.38
C ILE A 358 26.74 -7.67 -4.06
N GLU A 359 26.41 -6.59 -3.38
CA GLU A 359 25.60 -6.60 -2.17
C GLU A 359 24.09 -6.49 -2.47
N THR A 360 23.28 -6.90 -1.51
CA THR A 360 21.82 -6.77 -1.55
C THR A 360 21.42 -5.31 -1.68
N LYS A 361 20.54 -5.00 -2.64
CA LYS A 361 20.06 -3.65 -2.99
C LYS A 361 21.12 -2.75 -3.66
N GLN A 362 22.32 -3.21 -3.95
CA GLN A 362 23.29 -2.46 -4.74
C GLN A 362 22.74 -2.18 -6.14
N ALA A 363 22.90 -0.95 -6.64
CA ALA A 363 22.55 -0.58 -8.01
C ALA A 363 23.48 -1.27 -9.00
N ILE A 364 22.92 -1.96 -10.00
CA ILE A 364 23.67 -2.75 -10.98
C ILE A 364 23.56 -2.18 -12.40
N GLY A 365 22.66 -1.27 -12.65
CA GLY A 365 22.47 -0.63 -13.94
C GLY A 365 21.16 0.14 -14.02
N LYS A 366 20.91 0.70 -15.20
CA LYS A 366 19.74 1.53 -15.50
C LYS A 366 18.90 0.91 -16.61
N LEU A 367 17.59 1.00 -16.47
CA LEU A 367 16.65 0.43 -17.42
C LEU A 367 16.58 1.21 -18.72
N ASN A 368 16.44 0.46 -19.81
CA ASN A 368 16.15 1.00 -21.12
C ASN A 368 14.68 1.41 -21.18
N THR A 369 14.45 2.66 -21.60
CA THR A 369 13.10 3.13 -21.93
C THR A 369 12.87 2.93 -23.43
N ASN A 370 11.88 2.14 -23.78
CA ASN A 370 11.55 1.89 -25.18
C ASN A 370 11.12 3.20 -25.86
N LYS A 371 11.90 3.64 -26.85
CA LYS A 371 11.68 4.91 -27.58
C LYS A 371 10.32 4.98 -28.28
N SER A 372 9.78 3.85 -28.73
CA SER A 372 8.49 3.80 -29.43
C SER A 372 7.28 3.67 -28.49
N THR A 373 7.43 3.07 -27.30
CA THR A 373 6.34 2.90 -26.34
C THR A 373 6.44 3.82 -25.11
N GLY A 374 7.59 4.46 -24.88
CA GLY A 374 7.85 5.25 -23.68
C GLY A 374 7.87 4.44 -22.39
N GLN A 375 7.68 3.11 -22.48
CA GLN A 375 7.65 2.22 -21.35
C GLN A 375 9.06 1.85 -20.89
N THR A 376 9.25 1.83 -19.58
CA THR A 376 10.46 1.31 -18.93
C THR A 376 10.07 0.02 -18.23
N ILE A 377 10.55 -1.12 -18.77
CA ILE A 377 10.15 -2.44 -18.30
C ILE A 377 11.38 -3.24 -17.94
N LEU A 378 11.46 -3.72 -16.70
CA LEU A 378 12.41 -4.73 -16.29
C LEU A 378 11.84 -6.13 -16.58
N ASN A 379 12.60 -6.98 -17.31
CA ASN A 379 12.31 -8.40 -17.39
C ASN A 379 13.21 -9.11 -16.38
N PHE A 380 12.59 -9.68 -15.34
CA PHE A 380 13.27 -10.26 -14.21
C PHE A 380 12.96 -11.75 -14.09
N SER A 381 14.00 -12.57 -13.91
CA SER A 381 13.86 -14.02 -13.78
C SER A 381 14.78 -14.55 -12.67
N ILE A 382 14.37 -15.64 -12.04
CA ILE A 382 15.16 -16.39 -11.07
C ILE A 382 15.32 -17.80 -11.59
N PHE A 383 16.53 -18.36 -11.47
CA PHE A 383 16.83 -19.74 -11.80
C PHE A 383 17.40 -20.45 -10.57
N LYS A 384 17.09 -21.72 -10.44
CA LYS A 384 17.68 -22.64 -9.48
C LYS A 384 18.14 -23.89 -10.24
N ASP A 385 19.38 -24.27 -10.13
CA ASP A 385 19.97 -25.46 -10.81
C ASP A 385 19.66 -25.53 -12.32
N GLY A 386 19.62 -24.36 -12.98
CA GLY A 386 19.30 -24.24 -14.41
C GLY A 386 17.80 -24.15 -14.74
N LEU A 387 16.94 -24.35 -13.78
CA LEU A 387 15.48 -24.30 -13.97
C LEU A 387 14.89 -22.94 -13.54
N THR A 388 14.00 -22.40 -14.36
CA THR A 388 13.31 -21.15 -14.03
C THR A 388 12.40 -21.31 -12.81
N GLN A 389 12.38 -20.31 -11.96
CA GLN A 389 11.54 -20.23 -10.78
C GLN A 389 10.54 -19.08 -10.92
N ASN A 390 9.36 -19.20 -10.29
CA ASN A 390 8.43 -18.08 -10.22
C ASN A 390 8.96 -16.97 -9.29
N PRO A 391 9.33 -15.78 -9.79
CA PRO A 391 9.89 -14.73 -8.96
C PRO A 391 8.95 -14.24 -7.86
N SER A 392 7.63 -14.30 -8.08
CA SER A 392 6.65 -13.88 -7.07
C SER A 392 6.66 -14.75 -5.80
N ALA A 393 7.24 -15.97 -5.88
CA ALA A 393 7.42 -16.81 -4.69
C ALA A 393 8.65 -16.42 -3.85
N TRP A 394 9.55 -15.60 -4.39
CA TRP A 394 10.82 -15.22 -3.77
C TRP A 394 10.84 -13.79 -3.25
N ILE A 395 10.20 -12.88 -3.97
CA ILE A 395 10.20 -11.44 -3.69
C ILE A 395 9.07 -11.10 -2.73
N TYR A 396 9.35 -10.24 -1.76
CA TYR A 396 8.38 -9.80 -0.76
C TYR A 396 7.18 -9.08 -1.40
N LYS A 397 5.98 -9.60 -1.16
CA LYS A 397 4.71 -9.03 -1.65
C LYS A 397 4.69 -8.70 -3.15
N MET A 398 5.30 -9.55 -3.99
CA MET A 398 5.31 -9.40 -5.45
C MET A 398 4.07 -10.02 -6.13
#